data_35e2785378a28032a19c94322bc4e591
#
_entry.id   35e2785378a28032a19c94322bc4e591
#
_cell.length_a   1.000
_cell.length_b   1.000
_cell.length_c   1.000
_cell.angle_alpha   90.00
_cell.angle_beta   90.00
_cell.angle_gamma   90.00
#
_symmetry.space_group_name_H-M   'P 1'
#
loop_
_entity.id
_entity.type
_entity.pdbx_description
1 polymer ?
#
loop_
_entity_poly.entity_id
_entity_poly.type
_entity_poly.pdbx_seq_one_letter_code
_entity_poly.pdbx_strand_id
1 'polypeptide(L)'
;RRALDLARAVGDRWIAGMAAYRLKKFEASEDALAALAKDPREDLWVRAGGAYWAARAAQAQAEKDPAAAGRAAGYLRQAASAPHTFYGMVAQRQVDLAGLGDPIPFADDPSVARTGPLIKAAYSPAPDVDLPGFVKTDPRAHRAAALAQIGRVEEAGQELRAGLALAHSPEER
;
A
#
# COMPACT_ATOMS: atom_id res chain seq x y z
N ARG A 1 -8.15 8.44 26.73
CA ARG A 1 -7.71 9.81 27.03
C ARG A 1 -6.22 9.84 27.32
N ARG A 2 -5.72 9.15 28.35
CA ARG A 2 -4.30 9.13 28.75
C ARG A 2 -3.31 8.88 27.60
N ALA A 3 -3.61 7.93 26.69
CA ALA A 3 -2.78 7.64 25.53
C ALA A 3 -2.67 8.84 24.56
N LEU A 4 -3.75 9.58 24.36
CA LEU A 4 -3.75 10.79 23.54
C LEU A 4 -2.89 11.89 24.15
N ASP A 5 -3.01 12.09 25.46
CA ASP A 5 -2.27 13.13 26.17
C ASP A 5 -0.76 12.82 26.19
N LEU A 6 -0.40 11.56 26.42
CA LEU A 6 0.99 11.11 26.36
C LEU A 6 1.58 11.23 24.93
N ALA A 7 0.85 10.77 23.91
CA ALA A 7 1.31 10.84 22.54
C ALA A 7 1.54 12.30 22.07
N ARG A 8 0.67 13.21 22.49
CA ARG A 8 0.86 14.64 22.23
C ARG A 8 2.10 15.21 22.94
N ALA A 9 2.34 14.79 24.18
CA ALA A 9 3.48 15.24 24.96
C ALA A 9 4.83 14.81 24.36
N VAL A 10 4.88 13.61 23.74
CA VAL A 10 6.09 13.09 23.08
C VAL A 10 6.15 13.40 21.57
N GLY A 11 5.13 14.05 21.02
CA GLY A 11 5.08 14.42 19.60
C GLY A 11 4.78 13.28 18.64
N ASP A 12 4.30 12.12 19.13
CA ASP A 12 3.93 10.99 18.30
C ASP A 12 2.57 11.23 17.63
N ARG A 13 2.62 11.69 16.39
CA ARG A 13 1.43 12.02 15.59
C ARG A 13 0.60 10.81 15.22
N TRP A 14 1.23 9.64 15.00
CA TRP A 14 0.51 8.42 14.68
C TRP A 14 -0.36 7.96 15.85
N ILE A 15 0.26 7.80 17.03
CA ILE A 15 -0.47 7.38 18.23
C ILE A 15 -1.51 8.43 18.63
N ALA A 16 -1.16 9.72 18.55
CA ALA A 16 -2.09 10.81 18.85
C ALA A 16 -3.32 10.79 17.93
N GLY A 17 -3.12 10.64 16.62
CA GLY A 17 -4.19 10.56 15.63
C GLY A 17 -5.08 9.35 15.83
N MET A 18 -4.51 8.18 16.04
CA MET A 18 -5.27 6.93 16.25
C MET A 18 -6.03 6.93 17.59
N ALA A 19 -5.44 7.48 18.65
CA ALA A 19 -6.11 7.65 19.94
C ALA A 19 -7.28 8.64 19.84
N ALA A 20 -7.11 9.75 19.11
CA ALA A 20 -8.18 10.71 18.86
C ALA A 20 -9.32 10.07 18.05
N TYR A 21 -9.01 9.30 17.01
CA TYR A 21 -9.99 8.57 16.22
C TYR A 21 -10.86 7.63 17.08
N ARG A 22 -10.22 6.81 17.91
CA ARG A 22 -10.93 5.90 18.85
C ARG A 22 -11.80 6.65 19.84
N LEU A 23 -11.41 7.86 20.24
CA LEU A 23 -12.19 8.74 21.12
C LEU A 23 -13.27 9.54 20.35
N LYS A 24 -13.45 9.28 19.04
CA LYS A 24 -14.36 10.01 18.14
C LYS A 24 -14.08 11.52 18.09
N LYS A 25 -12.84 11.91 18.38
CA LYS A 25 -12.35 13.30 18.19
C LYS A 25 -11.78 13.43 16.78
N PHE A 26 -12.68 13.36 15.78
CA PHE A 26 -12.28 13.18 14.39
C PHE A 26 -11.50 14.36 13.82
N GLU A 27 -11.81 15.59 14.18
CA GLU A 27 -11.05 16.76 13.79
C GLU A 27 -9.59 16.68 14.27
N ALA A 28 -9.39 16.42 15.56
CA ALA A 28 -8.05 16.27 16.12
C ALA A 28 -7.28 15.04 15.56
N SER A 29 -8.01 14.01 15.14
CA SER A 29 -7.44 12.86 14.46
C SER A 29 -6.99 13.23 13.05
N GLU A 30 -7.84 13.91 12.28
CA GLU A 30 -7.54 14.40 10.94
C GLU A 30 -6.30 15.28 10.96
N ASP A 31 -6.24 16.26 11.85
CA ASP A 31 -5.12 17.20 11.97
C ASP A 31 -3.78 16.47 12.23
N ALA A 32 -3.76 15.58 13.22
CA ALA A 32 -2.55 14.84 13.57
C ALA A 32 -2.07 13.93 12.43
N LEU A 33 -2.99 13.22 11.78
CA LEU A 33 -2.66 12.26 10.72
C LEU A 33 -2.34 12.96 9.39
N ALA A 34 -3.01 14.07 9.08
CA ALA A 34 -2.68 14.89 7.92
C ALA A 34 -1.30 15.57 8.08
N ALA A 35 -0.96 16.01 9.30
CA ALA A 35 0.38 16.53 9.59
C ALA A 35 1.46 15.44 9.43
N LEU A 36 1.16 14.22 9.84
CA LEU A 36 2.06 13.07 9.63
C LEU A 36 2.25 12.76 8.13
N ALA A 37 1.18 12.75 7.35
CA ALA A 37 1.23 12.53 5.91
C ALA A 37 2.08 13.56 5.17
N LYS A 38 2.13 14.79 5.68
CA LYS A 38 2.88 15.91 5.08
C LYS A 38 4.34 15.99 5.53
N ASP A 39 4.75 15.24 6.53
CA ASP A 39 6.12 15.33 7.07
C ASP A 39 7.11 14.58 6.15
N PRO A 40 8.03 15.28 5.47
CA PRO A 40 8.98 14.64 4.54
C PRO A 40 10.06 13.82 5.24
N ARG A 41 10.16 13.91 6.58
CA ARG A 41 11.11 13.10 7.37
C ARG A 41 10.59 11.71 7.66
N GLU A 42 9.28 11.51 7.49
CA GLU A 42 8.66 10.20 7.65
C GLU A 42 8.77 9.39 6.36
N ASP A 43 8.90 8.08 6.51
CA ASP A 43 8.92 7.20 5.36
C ASP A 43 7.55 7.15 4.63
N LEU A 44 7.58 6.70 3.38
CA LEU A 44 6.40 6.67 2.53
C LEU A 44 5.28 5.77 3.10
N TRP A 45 5.63 4.70 3.83
CA TRP A 45 4.65 3.81 4.45
C TRP A 45 3.86 4.51 5.55
N VAL A 46 4.56 5.26 6.40
CA VAL A 46 3.97 6.04 7.49
C VAL A 46 3.13 7.18 6.92
N ARG A 47 3.63 7.88 5.90
CA ARG A 47 2.91 8.98 5.23
C ARG A 47 1.63 8.49 4.54
N ALA A 48 1.68 7.37 3.82
CA ALA A 48 0.51 6.77 3.20
C ALA A 48 -0.55 6.34 4.24
N GLY A 49 -0.09 5.77 5.36
CA GLY A 49 -0.96 5.45 6.49
C GLY A 49 -1.60 6.68 7.10
N GLY A 50 -0.81 7.75 7.31
CA GLY A 50 -1.29 9.04 7.79
C GLY A 50 -2.38 9.62 6.89
N ALA A 51 -2.17 9.65 5.58
CA ALA A 51 -3.15 10.14 4.61
C ALA A 51 -4.42 9.27 4.61
N TYR A 52 -4.29 7.94 4.59
CA TYR A 52 -5.44 7.06 4.63
C TYR A 52 -6.32 7.26 5.88
N TRP A 53 -5.70 7.34 7.07
CA TRP A 53 -6.45 7.52 8.30
C TRP A 53 -6.96 8.95 8.49
N ALA A 54 -6.30 9.97 7.93
CA ALA A 54 -6.85 11.33 7.83
C ALA A 54 -8.13 11.33 6.98
N ALA A 55 -8.15 10.60 5.85
CA ALA A 55 -9.34 10.43 5.05
C ALA A 55 -10.48 9.78 5.85
N ARG A 56 -10.20 8.73 6.62
CA ARG A 56 -11.20 8.07 7.46
C ARG A 56 -11.76 9.00 8.55
N ALA A 57 -10.90 9.85 9.11
CA ALA A 57 -11.32 10.84 10.10
C ALA A 57 -12.19 11.94 9.47
N ALA A 58 -11.84 12.41 8.27
CA ALA A 58 -12.64 13.38 7.52
C ALA A 58 -14.00 12.78 7.10
N GLN A 59 -14.04 11.52 6.61
CA GLN A 59 -15.28 10.83 6.28
C GLN A 59 -16.26 10.78 7.47
N ALA A 60 -15.73 10.53 8.67
CA ALA A 60 -16.55 10.48 9.88
C ALA A 60 -17.13 11.86 10.30
N GLN A 61 -16.67 12.95 9.69
CA GLN A 61 -17.15 14.32 9.90
C GLN A 61 -18.16 14.77 8.84
N ALA A 62 -18.28 14.03 7.73
CA ALA A 62 -19.01 14.46 6.54
C ALA A 62 -20.50 14.79 6.76
N GLU A 63 -21.12 14.19 7.77
CA GLU A 63 -22.51 14.50 8.14
C GLU A 63 -22.67 15.91 8.73
N LYS A 64 -21.61 16.43 9.38
CA LYS A 64 -21.63 17.74 10.07
C LYS A 64 -20.89 18.81 9.30
N ASP A 65 -19.94 18.41 8.48
CA ASP A 65 -19.10 19.28 7.67
C ASP A 65 -19.10 18.80 6.20
N PRO A 66 -19.88 19.42 5.32
CA PRO A 66 -19.92 19.07 3.91
C PRO A 66 -18.57 19.16 3.19
N ALA A 67 -17.66 20.01 3.65
CA ALA A 67 -16.31 20.14 3.09
C ALA A 67 -15.42 18.93 3.43
N ALA A 68 -15.74 18.17 4.48
CA ALA A 68 -14.98 17.01 4.91
C ALA A 68 -14.95 15.91 3.85
N ALA A 69 -15.99 15.75 3.06
CA ALA A 69 -16.02 14.78 1.95
C ALA A 69 -14.95 15.10 0.89
N GLY A 70 -14.78 16.36 0.54
CA GLY A 70 -13.72 16.80 -0.38
C GLY A 70 -12.31 16.59 0.19
N ARG A 71 -12.13 16.88 1.48
CA ARG A 71 -10.84 16.62 2.16
C ARG A 71 -10.53 15.11 2.20
N ALA A 72 -11.52 14.28 2.51
CA ALA A 72 -11.37 12.82 2.51
C ALA A 72 -10.94 12.28 1.14
N ALA A 73 -11.56 12.77 0.06
CA ALA A 73 -11.20 12.42 -1.31
C ALA A 73 -9.75 12.82 -1.62
N GLY A 74 -9.32 14.01 -1.20
CA GLY A 74 -7.94 14.48 -1.36
C GLY A 74 -6.93 13.58 -0.65
N TYR A 75 -7.19 13.21 0.60
CA TYR A 75 -6.33 12.33 1.36
C TYR A 75 -6.28 10.89 0.81
N LEU A 76 -7.41 10.34 0.32
CA LEU A 76 -7.42 9.03 -0.34
C LEU A 76 -6.55 9.03 -1.59
N ARG A 77 -6.69 10.06 -2.44
CA ARG A 77 -5.86 10.20 -3.64
C ARG A 77 -4.38 10.35 -3.29
N GLN A 78 -4.06 11.04 -2.20
CA GLN A 78 -2.69 11.17 -1.70
C GLN A 78 -2.15 9.81 -1.22
N ALA A 79 -2.89 9.05 -0.42
CA ALA A 79 -2.48 7.72 -0.01
C ALA A 79 -2.28 6.78 -1.21
N ALA A 80 -3.17 6.84 -2.20
CA ALA A 80 -3.12 6.03 -3.43
C ALA A 80 -1.87 6.29 -4.29
N SER A 81 -1.21 7.45 -4.13
CA SER A 81 0.05 7.73 -4.83
C SER A 81 1.23 6.88 -4.35
N ALA A 82 1.05 6.09 -3.29
CA ALA A 82 2.05 5.16 -2.75
C ALA A 82 1.63 3.69 -2.98
N PRO A 83 1.56 3.18 -4.23
CA PRO A 83 0.91 1.92 -4.58
C PRO A 83 1.61 0.68 -4.01
N HIS A 84 2.87 0.81 -3.57
CA HIS A 84 3.64 -0.29 -2.98
C HIS A 84 3.45 -0.41 -1.46
N THR A 85 2.63 0.45 -0.86
CA THR A 85 2.31 0.39 0.56
C THR A 85 0.94 -0.25 0.78
N PHE A 86 0.73 -0.85 1.95
CA PHE A 86 -0.58 -1.43 2.30
C PHE A 86 -1.71 -0.39 2.19
N TYR A 87 -1.51 0.78 2.81
CA TYR A 87 -2.53 1.83 2.79
C TYR A 87 -2.71 2.46 1.41
N GLY A 88 -1.65 2.53 0.61
CA GLY A 88 -1.73 2.97 -0.77
C GLY A 88 -2.59 2.06 -1.64
N MET A 89 -2.40 0.75 -1.54
CA MET A 89 -3.23 -0.23 -2.26
C MET A 89 -4.71 -0.17 -1.84
N VAL A 90 -4.97 -0.07 -0.53
CA VAL A 90 -6.35 0.04 -0.01
C VAL A 90 -7.00 1.35 -0.46
N ALA A 91 -6.26 2.46 -0.44
CA ALA A 91 -6.74 3.76 -0.89
C ALA A 91 -7.00 3.77 -2.41
N GLN A 92 -6.11 3.19 -3.22
CA GLN A 92 -6.29 3.09 -4.67
C GLN A 92 -7.62 2.39 -5.01
N ARG A 93 -7.90 1.25 -4.37
CA ARG A 93 -9.17 0.57 -4.56
C ARG A 93 -10.38 1.45 -4.22
N GLN A 94 -10.30 2.26 -3.16
CA GLN A 94 -11.39 3.18 -2.79
C GLN A 94 -11.52 4.33 -3.79
N VAL A 95 -10.41 4.88 -4.28
CA VAL A 95 -10.36 5.91 -5.32
C VAL A 95 -11.03 5.41 -6.59
N ASP A 96 -10.70 4.19 -7.04
CA ASP A 96 -11.25 3.58 -8.25
C ASP A 96 -12.77 3.34 -8.12
N LEU A 97 -13.21 2.75 -6.99
CA LEU A 97 -14.63 2.47 -6.73
C LEU A 97 -15.50 3.72 -6.63
N ALA A 98 -14.93 4.80 -6.11
CA ALA A 98 -15.64 6.06 -5.91
C ALA A 98 -15.46 7.06 -7.08
N GLY A 99 -14.65 6.73 -8.08
CA GLY A 99 -14.37 7.59 -9.24
C GLY A 99 -13.73 8.93 -8.85
N LEU A 100 -12.82 8.92 -7.88
CA LEU A 100 -12.24 10.15 -7.31
C LEU A 100 -11.14 10.78 -8.18
N GLY A 101 -10.80 10.17 -9.31
CA GLY A 101 -9.77 10.64 -10.23
C GLY A 101 -8.35 10.18 -9.84
N ASP A 102 -7.34 10.78 -10.46
CA ASP A 102 -5.95 10.34 -10.34
C ASP A 102 -5.37 10.54 -8.92
N PRO A 103 -4.40 9.69 -8.50
CA PRO A 103 -3.64 9.88 -7.28
C PRO A 103 -2.96 11.26 -7.22
N ILE A 104 -2.84 11.81 -6.02
CA ILE A 104 -2.13 13.09 -5.75
C ILE A 104 -0.79 12.76 -5.10
N PRO A 105 0.35 13.02 -5.76
CA PRO A 105 1.66 12.74 -5.20
C PRO A 105 1.93 13.46 -3.87
N PHE A 106 2.74 12.85 -3.02
CA PHE A 106 3.31 13.55 -1.87
C PHE A 106 4.31 14.62 -2.36
N ALA A 107 4.19 15.85 -1.85
CA ALA A 107 4.89 17.02 -2.39
C ALA A 107 6.43 16.86 -2.48
N ASP A 108 7.03 16.09 -1.59
CA ASP A 108 8.48 15.91 -1.46
C ASP A 108 8.93 14.48 -1.79
N ASP A 109 8.12 13.71 -2.51
CA ASP A 109 8.48 12.36 -2.88
C ASP A 109 9.45 12.38 -4.07
N PRO A 110 10.74 12.03 -3.89
CA PRO A 110 11.71 12.03 -4.98
C PRO A 110 11.38 11.00 -6.07
N SER A 111 10.51 10.04 -5.81
CA SER A 111 10.00 9.10 -6.82
C SER A 111 9.05 9.81 -7.79
N VAL A 112 8.38 10.89 -7.37
CA VAL A 112 7.51 11.70 -8.24
C VAL A 112 8.31 12.42 -9.31
N ALA A 113 9.52 12.89 -9.00
CA ALA A 113 10.42 13.48 -9.99
C ALA A 113 10.93 12.45 -11.03
N ARG A 114 10.78 11.15 -10.75
CA ARG A 114 11.16 10.03 -11.64
C ARG A 114 9.98 9.41 -12.36
N THR A 115 8.77 9.79 -12.04
CA THR A 115 7.60 9.42 -12.84
C THR A 115 7.50 10.35 -14.04
N GLY A 116 8.39 10.16 -15.02
CA GLY A 116 7.94 10.17 -16.38
C GLY A 116 6.66 9.30 -16.45
N PRO A 117 5.87 9.36 -17.53
CA PRO A 117 4.58 8.67 -17.58
C PRO A 117 4.78 7.29 -16.96
N LEU A 118 4.01 7.00 -15.90
CA LEU A 118 3.97 5.65 -15.32
C LEU A 118 3.89 4.75 -16.54
N ILE A 119 4.99 4.11 -16.86
CA ILE A 119 4.92 2.96 -17.73
C ILE A 119 3.99 2.10 -16.89
N LYS A 120 2.69 2.12 -17.24
CA LYS A 120 1.87 0.98 -16.91
C LYS A 120 2.80 -0.14 -17.27
N ALA A 121 3.35 -0.81 -16.24
CA ALA A 121 3.93 -2.10 -16.47
C ALA A 121 2.77 -2.82 -17.10
N ALA A 122 2.68 -2.69 -18.41
CA ALA A 122 1.77 -3.47 -19.17
C ALA A 122 2.18 -4.85 -18.70
N TYR A 123 1.30 -5.49 -17.98
CA TYR A 123 1.35 -6.94 -17.85
C TYR A 123 1.33 -7.37 -19.31
N SER A 124 2.50 -7.39 -19.90
CA SER A 124 2.72 -8.18 -21.09
C SER A 124 2.49 -9.58 -20.56
N PRO A 125 1.42 -10.24 -20.96
CA PRO A 125 1.31 -11.67 -20.64
C PRO A 125 2.68 -12.22 -21.04
N ALA A 126 3.35 -12.83 -20.06
CA ALA A 126 4.60 -13.51 -20.33
C ALA A 126 4.39 -14.29 -21.61
N PRO A 127 5.33 -14.27 -22.58
CA PRO A 127 5.20 -15.08 -23.78
C PRO A 127 4.76 -16.45 -23.30
N ASP A 128 3.78 -17.05 -23.98
CA ASP A 128 3.07 -18.27 -23.59
C ASP A 128 4.10 -19.28 -23.05
N VAL A 129 4.36 -19.21 -21.74
CA VAL A 129 5.35 -20.08 -21.10
C VAL A 129 4.64 -21.42 -20.95
N ASP A 130 5.16 -22.44 -21.60
CA ASP A 130 4.69 -23.81 -21.41
C ASP A 130 5.00 -24.28 -19.97
N LEU A 131 4.24 -23.75 -19.01
CA LEU A 131 4.35 -24.14 -17.60
C LEU A 131 4.22 -25.65 -17.39
N PRO A 132 3.28 -26.34 -18.06
CA PRO A 132 3.21 -27.82 -17.99
C PRO A 132 4.47 -28.49 -18.51
N GLY A 133 5.06 -28.00 -19.59
CA GLY A 133 6.34 -28.49 -20.12
C GLY A 133 7.50 -28.22 -19.17
N PHE A 134 7.60 -27.01 -18.64
CA PHE A 134 8.61 -26.63 -17.65
C PHE A 134 8.55 -27.51 -16.38
N VAL A 135 7.37 -27.74 -15.82
CA VAL A 135 7.19 -28.60 -14.64
C VAL A 135 7.62 -30.06 -14.94
N LYS A 136 7.49 -30.55 -16.17
CA LYS A 136 7.93 -31.90 -16.56
C LYS A 136 9.44 -32.01 -16.76
N THR A 137 10.08 -30.94 -17.22
CA THR A 137 11.50 -30.96 -17.62
C THR A 137 12.44 -30.49 -16.52
N ASP A 138 12.02 -29.54 -15.69
CA ASP A 138 12.83 -29.04 -14.58
C ASP A 138 12.60 -29.86 -13.31
N PRO A 139 13.65 -30.51 -12.76
CA PRO A 139 13.51 -31.38 -11.57
C PRO A 139 13.03 -30.66 -10.30
N ARG A 140 13.28 -29.34 -10.19
CA ARG A 140 12.85 -28.55 -9.03
C ARG A 140 11.40 -28.11 -9.18
N ALA A 141 11.01 -27.68 -10.37
CA ALA A 141 9.63 -27.37 -10.67
C ALA A 141 8.75 -28.61 -10.45
N HIS A 142 9.22 -29.79 -10.89
CA HIS A 142 8.54 -31.07 -10.65
C HIS A 142 8.40 -31.37 -9.15
N ARG A 143 9.48 -31.23 -8.36
CA ARG A 143 9.42 -31.44 -6.90
C ARG A 143 8.50 -30.42 -6.23
N ALA A 144 8.58 -29.13 -6.62
CA ALA A 144 7.71 -28.09 -6.09
C ALA A 144 6.23 -28.41 -6.36
N ALA A 145 5.89 -28.84 -7.57
CA ALA A 145 4.53 -29.25 -7.91
C ALA A 145 4.06 -30.43 -7.05
N ALA A 146 4.90 -31.45 -6.86
CA ALA A 146 4.57 -32.60 -6.02
C ALA A 146 4.38 -32.18 -4.54
N LEU A 147 5.24 -31.32 -4.00
CA LEU A 147 5.11 -30.80 -2.64
C LEU A 147 3.83 -29.99 -2.46
N ALA A 148 3.47 -29.15 -3.44
CA ALA A 148 2.23 -28.38 -3.41
C ALA A 148 0.99 -29.29 -3.40
N GLN A 149 0.99 -30.38 -4.18
CA GLN A 149 -0.12 -31.33 -4.22
C GLN A 149 -0.39 -32.02 -2.88
N ILE A 150 0.64 -32.23 -2.06
CA ILE A 150 0.50 -32.81 -0.71
C ILE A 150 0.36 -31.75 0.39
N GLY A 151 0.14 -30.47 0.02
CA GLY A 151 -0.09 -29.37 0.94
C GLY A 151 1.18 -28.76 1.60
N ARG A 152 2.40 -29.21 1.19
CA ARG A 152 3.68 -28.65 1.69
C ARG A 152 4.10 -27.41 0.90
N VAL A 153 3.23 -26.37 0.93
CA VAL A 153 3.34 -25.18 0.06
C VAL A 153 4.61 -24.37 0.37
N GLU A 154 5.02 -24.30 1.62
CA GLU A 154 6.23 -23.56 2.01
C GLU A 154 7.50 -24.19 1.42
N GLU A 155 7.61 -25.50 1.47
CA GLU A 155 8.75 -26.24 0.90
C GLU A 155 8.72 -26.21 -0.64
N ALA A 156 7.54 -26.25 -1.24
CA ALA A 156 7.40 -26.01 -2.68
C ALA A 156 7.96 -24.64 -3.08
N GLY A 157 7.63 -23.60 -2.30
CA GLY A 157 8.17 -22.26 -2.49
C GLY A 157 9.69 -22.17 -2.30
N GLN A 158 10.28 -22.97 -1.41
CA GLN A 158 11.75 -23.04 -1.24
C GLN A 158 12.43 -23.67 -2.46
N GLU A 159 11.87 -24.75 -3.01
CA GLU A 159 12.38 -25.38 -4.23
C GLU A 159 12.38 -24.41 -5.41
N LEU A 160 11.29 -23.66 -5.61
CA LEU A 160 11.20 -22.66 -6.68
C LEU A 160 12.19 -21.51 -6.48
N ARG A 161 12.34 -20.99 -5.26
CA ARG A 161 13.33 -19.93 -4.98
C ARG A 161 14.76 -20.40 -5.20
N ALA A 162 15.07 -21.62 -4.84
CA ALA A 162 16.39 -22.21 -5.10
C ALA A 162 16.62 -22.42 -6.61
N GLY A 163 15.56 -22.71 -7.38
CA GLY A 163 15.60 -22.76 -8.84
C GLY A 163 15.89 -21.41 -9.47
N LEU A 164 15.24 -20.36 -8.98
CA LEU A 164 15.40 -18.99 -9.48
C LEU A 164 16.86 -18.50 -9.43
N ALA A 165 17.60 -18.88 -8.38
CA ALA A 165 19.01 -18.53 -8.24
C ALA A 165 19.92 -19.19 -9.30
N LEU A 166 19.44 -20.25 -9.96
CA LEU A 166 20.15 -21.01 -11.00
C LEU A 166 19.56 -20.82 -12.40
N ALA A 167 18.55 -19.94 -12.51
CA ALA A 167 17.92 -19.64 -13.78
C ALA A 167 18.90 -18.95 -14.74
N HIS A 168 19.07 -19.52 -15.92
CA HIS A 168 20.01 -19.05 -16.96
C HIS A 168 19.30 -18.26 -18.06
N SER A 169 17.98 -18.39 -18.17
CA SER A 169 17.18 -17.68 -19.17
C SER A 169 16.08 -16.82 -18.54
N PRO A 170 15.57 -15.80 -19.27
CA PRO A 170 14.43 -15.02 -18.83
C PRO A 170 13.15 -15.86 -18.63
N GLU A 171 13.01 -16.96 -19.37
CA GLU A 171 11.85 -17.86 -19.28
C GLU A 171 11.87 -18.71 -18.00
N GLU A 172 13.07 -18.91 -17.41
CA GLU A 172 13.24 -19.65 -16.15
C GLU A 172 13.05 -18.76 -14.92
N ARG A 173 12.92 -17.45 -15.07
CA ARG A 173 12.74 -16.44 -14.01
C ARG A 173 11.31 -16.01 -13.86
#